data_710f614e9d37560e2249735f1673b74d
#
_entry.id   710f614e9d37560e2249735f1673b74d
#
_cell.length_a   1.000
_cell.length_b   1.000
_cell.length_c   1.000
_cell.angle_alpha   90.00
_cell.angle_beta   90.00
_cell.angle_gamma   90.00
#
_symmetry.space_group_name_H-M   'P 1'
#
loop_
_entity.id
_entity.type
_entity.pdbx_description
1 polymer ?
#
loop_
_entity_poly.entity_id
_entity_poly.type
_entity_poly.pdbx_seq_one_letter_code
_entity_poly.pdbx_strand_id
1 'polypeptide(L)'
;EGADFRNYTYARYGGEILAQPGQMAWQVFDARVSHLLRDEYRIRQVTRVRADTLEALAGQMEGVDPEGFLETVRAFNAAIDTSRPFDPAVKDGRAALGIPVPKSNWANPLDRPPFEAYGVTCGITFTFGGLQVDARARVISEDGSPIPGLYAAGELVGGLFYHNYPGGTGLTSGAVFGRAAGRNSASGI
;
A
#
# COMPACT_ATOMS: atom_id res chain seq x y z
N GLU A 1 7.09 -3.55 8.05
CA GLU A 1 7.01 -2.13 8.33
C GLU A 1 5.80 -1.82 9.19
N GLY A 2 6.06 -1.25 10.34
CA GLY A 2 5.04 -0.84 11.28
C GLY A 2 4.34 0.45 10.89
N ALA A 3 4.35 0.76 9.64
CA ALA A 3 3.78 1.99 9.16
C ALA A 3 2.30 2.08 9.47
N ASP A 4 1.94 3.25 9.86
CA ASP A 4 0.57 3.68 9.81
C ASP A 4 0.19 3.86 8.33
N PHE A 5 -0.67 3.00 7.82
CA PHE A 5 -1.13 3.07 6.43
C PHE A 5 -1.83 4.39 6.08
N ARG A 6 -2.23 5.19 7.07
CA ARG A 6 -2.78 6.52 6.87
C ARG A 6 -1.72 7.53 6.46
N ASN A 7 -0.47 7.32 6.88
CA ASN A 7 0.67 8.18 6.55
C ASN A 7 1.56 7.58 5.47
N TYR A 8 1.60 6.24 5.40
CA TYR A 8 2.39 5.50 4.42
C TYR A 8 1.44 4.69 3.57
N THR A 9 1.22 5.16 2.38
CA THR A 9 0.31 4.52 1.45
C THR A 9 0.90 3.23 0.88
N TYR A 10 0.05 2.45 0.25
CA TYR A 10 0.43 1.22 -0.44
C TYR A 10 1.47 1.43 -1.56
N ALA A 11 1.68 2.65 -2.06
CA ALA A 11 2.74 2.95 -3.02
C ALA A 11 4.13 2.61 -2.45
N ARG A 12 4.38 2.89 -1.17
CA ARG A 12 5.61 2.49 -0.50
C ARG A 12 5.74 0.97 -0.42
N TYR A 13 4.68 0.28 -0.01
CA TYR A 13 4.72 -1.18 0.07
C TYR A 13 4.90 -1.83 -1.29
N GLY A 14 4.30 -1.29 -2.34
CA GLY A 14 4.53 -1.72 -3.71
C GLY A 14 6.01 -1.64 -4.10
N GLY A 15 6.69 -0.55 -3.74
CA GLY A 15 8.14 -0.38 -3.95
C GLY A 15 8.98 -1.42 -3.20
N GLU A 16 8.65 -1.71 -1.94
CA GLU A 16 9.33 -2.74 -1.14
C GLU A 16 9.15 -4.15 -1.75
N ILE A 17 7.96 -4.47 -2.24
CA ILE A 17 7.69 -5.75 -2.92
C ILE A 17 8.43 -5.83 -4.25
N LEU A 18 8.44 -4.73 -5.02
CA LEU A 18 9.15 -4.66 -6.30
C LEU A 18 10.66 -4.93 -6.16
N ALA A 19 11.24 -4.54 -5.02
CA ALA A 19 12.66 -4.76 -4.71
C ALA A 19 12.97 -6.20 -4.27
N GLN A 20 11.97 -7.04 -3.97
CA GLN A 20 12.20 -8.43 -3.56
C GLN A 20 12.52 -9.34 -4.75
N PRO A 21 13.25 -10.43 -4.54
CA PRO A 21 13.45 -11.47 -5.55
C PRO A 21 12.10 -11.95 -6.12
N GLY A 22 11.99 -12.02 -7.44
CA GLY A 22 10.74 -12.38 -8.11
C GLY A 22 9.60 -11.38 -7.97
N GLN A 23 9.86 -10.20 -7.38
CA GLN A 23 8.86 -9.14 -7.15
C GLN A 23 7.62 -9.64 -6.39
N MET A 24 7.85 -10.53 -5.45
CA MET A 24 6.81 -11.17 -4.65
C MET A 24 7.17 -11.11 -3.15
N ALA A 25 6.14 -11.02 -2.31
CA ALA A 25 6.24 -11.13 -0.87
C ALA A 25 5.07 -11.93 -0.31
N TRP A 26 5.19 -12.37 0.94
CA TRP A 26 4.12 -13.06 1.65
C TRP A 26 3.56 -12.18 2.77
N GLN A 27 2.24 -12.04 2.80
CA GLN A 27 1.51 -11.44 3.93
C GLN A 27 1.00 -12.54 4.83
N VAL A 28 1.45 -12.55 6.08
CA VAL A 28 1.12 -13.63 7.04
C VAL A 28 0.17 -13.12 8.11
N PHE A 29 -0.87 -13.88 8.38
CA PHE A 29 -1.91 -13.57 9.36
C PHE A 29 -2.18 -14.80 10.23
N ASP A 30 -2.62 -14.56 11.46
CA ASP A 30 -3.16 -15.59 12.33
C ASP A 30 -4.69 -15.50 12.46
N ALA A 31 -5.29 -16.46 13.15
CA ALA A 31 -6.75 -16.52 13.34
C ALA A 31 -7.34 -15.29 14.05
N ARG A 32 -6.52 -14.55 14.81
CA ARG A 32 -6.96 -13.37 15.58
C ARG A 32 -7.45 -12.25 14.66
N VAL A 33 -6.81 -12.08 13.51
CA VAL A 33 -7.07 -10.97 12.57
C VAL A 33 -7.66 -11.41 11.23
N SER A 34 -7.78 -12.70 10.98
CA SER A 34 -8.28 -13.22 9.69
C SER A 34 -9.68 -12.70 9.34
N HIS A 35 -10.52 -12.43 10.33
CA HIS A 35 -11.86 -11.87 10.13
C HIS A 35 -11.86 -10.39 9.68
N LEU A 36 -10.73 -9.68 9.84
CA LEU A 36 -10.54 -8.31 9.39
C LEU A 36 -10.06 -8.21 7.93
N LEU A 37 -9.68 -9.35 7.33
CA LEU A 37 -9.25 -9.37 5.94
C LEU A 37 -10.42 -9.07 5.02
N ARG A 38 -10.16 -8.25 4.01
CA ARG A 38 -11.14 -7.86 3.00
C ARG A 38 -11.52 -9.05 2.11
N ASP A 39 -12.62 -8.91 1.38
CA ASP A 39 -13.15 -9.99 0.54
C ASP A 39 -12.20 -10.40 -0.59
N GLU A 40 -11.32 -9.51 -1.03
CA GLU A 40 -10.29 -9.80 -2.03
C GLU A 40 -9.32 -10.93 -1.60
N TYR A 41 -9.12 -11.14 -0.31
CA TYR A 41 -8.33 -12.27 0.22
C TYR A 41 -9.08 -13.62 0.14
N ARG A 42 -10.37 -13.61 -0.19
CA ARG A 42 -11.23 -14.81 -0.22
C ARG A 42 -11.63 -15.24 -1.62
N ILE A 43 -11.19 -14.52 -2.66
CA ILE A 43 -11.47 -14.91 -4.05
C ILE A 43 -10.69 -16.15 -4.44
N ARG A 44 -11.20 -16.87 -5.46
CA ARG A 44 -10.63 -18.16 -5.90
C ARG A 44 -9.19 -18.03 -6.43
N GLN A 45 -8.83 -16.87 -6.97
CA GLN A 45 -7.55 -16.64 -7.65
C GLN A 45 -6.41 -16.25 -6.73
N VAL A 46 -6.62 -16.13 -5.42
CA VAL A 46 -5.53 -15.77 -4.50
C VAL A 46 -4.54 -16.93 -4.35
N THR A 47 -3.26 -16.59 -4.32
CA THR A 47 -2.21 -17.52 -3.89
C THR A 47 -2.22 -17.55 -2.36
N ARG A 48 -2.73 -18.63 -1.78
CA ARG A 48 -2.85 -18.78 -0.33
C ARG A 48 -2.35 -20.14 0.12
N VAL A 49 -1.60 -20.13 1.20
CA VAL A 49 -1.25 -21.34 1.98
C VAL A 49 -1.77 -21.22 3.41
N ARG A 50 -2.04 -22.35 4.06
CA ARG A 50 -2.61 -22.40 5.39
C ARG A 50 -2.04 -23.57 6.18
N ALA A 51 -1.74 -23.34 7.46
CA ALA A 51 -1.23 -24.38 8.35
C ALA A 51 -1.60 -24.10 9.80
N ASP A 52 -1.53 -25.13 10.65
CA ASP A 52 -1.78 -25.02 12.08
C ASP A 52 -0.50 -24.71 12.88
N THR A 53 0.67 -24.73 12.25
CA THR A 53 1.94 -24.30 12.84
C THR A 53 2.68 -23.35 11.90
N LEU A 54 3.53 -22.49 12.45
CA LEU A 54 4.36 -21.58 11.68
C LEU A 54 5.42 -22.31 10.87
N GLU A 55 5.94 -23.41 11.39
CA GLU A 55 6.90 -24.29 10.70
C GLU A 55 6.27 -24.90 9.45
N ALA A 56 5.07 -25.46 9.59
CA ALA A 56 4.36 -26.02 8.44
C ALA A 56 3.94 -24.95 7.43
N LEU A 57 3.63 -23.72 7.88
CA LEU A 57 3.34 -22.61 7.01
C LEU A 57 4.59 -22.19 6.23
N ALA A 58 5.73 -22.04 6.92
CA ALA A 58 7.01 -21.67 6.34
C ALA A 58 7.42 -22.60 5.20
N GLY A 59 7.24 -23.91 5.39
CA GLY A 59 7.53 -24.92 4.37
C GLY A 59 6.62 -24.90 3.14
N GLN A 60 5.50 -24.16 3.17
CA GLN A 60 4.58 -24.00 2.04
C GLN A 60 4.78 -22.66 1.30
N MET A 61 5.50 -21.71 1.89
CA MET A 61 5.75 -20.41 1.28
C MET A 61 6.94 -20.49 0.30
N GLU A 62 6.66 -20.54 -0.98
CA GLU A 62 7.68 -20.60 -2.01
C GLU A 62 8.63 -19.38 -1.95
N GLY A 63 9.93 -19.64 -2.06
CA GLY A 63 10.96 -18.59 -2.08
C GLY A 63 11.28 -17.98 -0.71
N VAL A 64 10.73 -18.50 0.38
CA VAL A 64 11.01 -18.06 1.75
C VAL A 64 12.03 -18.99 2.41
N ASP A 65 13.02 -18.42 3.10
CA ASP A 65 13.87 -19.14 4.04
C ASP A 65 13.06 -19.47 5.30
N PRO A 66 12.74 -20.76 5.59
CA PRO A 66 11.90 -21.12 6.71
C PRO A 66 12.49 -20.75 8.07
N GLU A 67 13.81 -20.91 8.23
CA GLU A 67 14.48 -20.61 9.52
C GLU A 67 14.50 -19.10 9.77
N GLY A 68 14.90 -18.31 8.78
CA GLY A 68 14.90 -16.85 8.86
C GLY A 68 13.49 -16.26 9.09
N PHE A 69 12.46 -16.88 8.48
CA PHE A 69 11.07 -16.50 8.75
C PHE A 69 10.69 -16.76 10.22
N LEU A 70 10.99 -17.94 10.75
CA LEU A 70 10.66 -18.29 12.14
C LEU A 70 11.42 -17.42 13.15
N GLU A 71 12.69 -17.11 12.89
CA GLU A 71 13.45 -16.16 13.70
C GLU A 71 12.83 -14.78 13.70
N THR A 72 12.45 -14.28 12.53
CA THR A 72 11.78 -12.98 12.38
C THR A 72 10.47 -12.92 13.15
N VAL A 73 9.64 -13.96 13.07
CA VAL A 73 8.37 -14.03 13.81
C VAL A 73 8.60 -14.09 15.30
N ARG A 74 9.58 -14.86 15.78
CA ARG A 74 9.91 -14.93 17.22
C ARG A 74 10.38 -13.58 17.74
N ALA A 75 11.29 -12.92 17.03
CA ALA A 75 11.78 -11.59 17.39
C ALA A 75 10.65 -10.55 17.39
N PHE A 76 9.80 -10.56 16.38
CA PHE A 76 8.63 -9.70 16.31
C PHE A 76 7.66 -9.92 17.48
N ASN A 77 7.28 -11.18 17.75
CA ASN A 77 6.37 -11.51 18.84
C ASN A 77 6.92 -11.07 20.21
N ALA A 78 8.23 -11.25 20.43
CA ALA A 78 8.89 -10.84 21.67
C ALA A 78 8.99 -9.31 21.86
N ALA A 79 9.00 -8.56 20.76
CA ALA A 79 9.13 -7.10 20.77
C ALA A 79 7.79 -6.34 20.97
N ILE A 80 6.67 -7.05 21.00
CA ILE A 80 5.34 -6.42 21.07
C ILE A 80 5.06 -5.86 22.47
N ASP A 81 4.67 -4.59 22.54
CA ASP A 81 4.12 -4.00 23.75
C ASP A 81 2.68 -4.52 23.98
N THR A 82 2.56 -5.54 24.82
CA THR A 82 1.28 -6.14 25.17
C THR A 82 0.48 -5.36 26.21
N SER A 83 1.03 -4.28 26.78
CA SER A 83 0.33 -3.42 27.74
C SER A 83 -0.81 -2.62 27.11
N ARG A 84 -0.75 -2.42 25.78
CA ARG A 84 -1.76 -1.71 25.03
C ARG A 84 -2.77 -2.64 24.37
N PRO A 85 -4.08 -2.38 24.50
CA PRO A 85 -5.09 -3.18 23.81
C PRO A 85 -5.01 -2.97 22.29
N PHE A 86 -5.32 -4.01 21.53
CA PHE A 86 -5.44 -3.92 20.08
C PHE A 86 -6.76 -3.24 19.70
N ASP A 87 -6.70 -2.18 18.89
CA ASP A 87 -7.87 -1.52 18.30
C ASP A 87 -7.60 -1.18 16.82
N PRO A 88 -8.21 -1.91 15.86
CA PRO A 88 -7.99 -1.66 14.44
C PRO A 88 -8.58 -0.33 13.94
N ALA A 89 -9.45 0.32 14.71
CA ALA A 89 -10.14 1.54 14.30
C ALA A 89 -9.31 2.82 14.55
N VAL A 90 -8.35 2.78 15.47
CA VAL A 90 -7.52 3.92 15.86
C VAL A 90 -6.04 3.56 15.81
N LYS A 91 -5.16 4.56 15.88
CA LYS A 91 -3.74 4.34 16.14
C LYS A 91 -3.58 3.95 17.60
N ASP A 92 -3.53 2.65 17.88
CA ASP A 92 -3.55 2.10 19.23
C ASP A 92 -2.22 2.23 19.99
N GLY A 93 -1.12 2.55 19.27
CA GLY A 93 0.21 2.61 19.84
C GLY A 93 0.75 1.25 20.30
N ARG A 94 0.07 0.15 19.97
CA ARG A 94 0.55 -1.20 20.24
C ARG A 94 1.71 -1.52 19.28
N ALA A 95 2.91 -1.27 19.76
CA ALA A 95 4.13 -1.26 18.96
C ALA A 95 4.94 -2.54 19.13
N ALA A 96 5.82 -2.82 18.16
CA ALA A 96 6.94 -3.74 18.27
C ALA A 96 8.20 -2.96 17.94
N LEU A 97 9.05 -2.70 18.93
CA LEU A 97 10.22 -1.84 18.83
C LEU A 97 11.51 -2.63 19.13
N GLY A 98 12.66 -2.08 18.74
CA GLY A 98 13.96 -2.72 18.98
C GLY A 98 14.26 -3.89 18.02
N ILE A 99 13.52 -4.00 16.94
CA ILE A 99 13.74 -4.95 15.83
C ILE A 99 14.14 -4.20 14.56
N PRO A 100 14.76 -4.87 13.57
CA PRO A 100 15.24 -4.22 12.34
C PRO A 100 14.14 -3.44 11.59
N VAL A 101 12.92 -3.98 11.56
CA VAL A 101 11.76 -3.31 10.95
C VAL A 101 10.71 -3.08 12.03
N PRO A 102 10.69 -1.93 12.71
CA PRO A 102 9.79 -1.66 13.81
C PRO A 102 8.35 -1.44 13.34
N LYS A 103 7.39 -1.72 14.23
CA LYS A 103 5.97 -1.48 14.01
C LYS A 103 5.41 -0.55 15.09
N SER A 104 4.77 0.54 14.69
CA SER A 104 4.33 1.60 15.60
C SER A 104 2.92 1.41 16.15
N ASN A 105 2.06 0.67 15.45
CA ASN A 105 0.67 0.41 15.83
C ASN A 105 0.26 -1.00 15.40
N TRP A 106 -0.80 -1.52 16.01
CA TRP A 106 -1.45 -2.78 15.63
C TRP A 106 -0.51 -3.99 15.62
N ALA A 107 0.50 -4.01 16.46
CA ALA A 107 1.40 -5.13 16.60
C ALA A 107 0.70 -6.27 17.36
N ASN A 108 0.30 -7.30 16.63
CA ASN A 108 -0.26 -8.52 17.20
C ASN A 108 0.70 -9.68 17.00
N PRO A 109 0.88 -10.54 18.01
CA PRO A 109 1.70 -11.74 17.83
C PRO A 109 1.05 -12.70 16.84
N LEU A 110 1.88 -13.39 16.09
CA LEU A 110 1.50 -14.54 15.28
C LEU A 110 1.60 -15.79 16.17
N ASP A 111 0.55 -16.10 16.91
CA ASP A 111 0.53 -17.18 17.91
C ASP A 111 -0.77 -17.99 17.98
N ARG A 112 -1.78 -17.66 17.16
CA ARG A 112 -3.08 -18.34 17.14
C ARG A 112 -3.36 -19.02 15.81
N PRO A 113 -3.29 -20.36 15.75
CA PRO A 113 -3.67 -21.09 14.55
C PRO A 113 -5.17 -20.96 14.23
N PRO A 114 -5.60 -21.18 12.99
CA PRO A 114 -4.74 -21.44 11.84
C PRO A 114 -4.00 -20.19 11.36
N PHE A 115 -2.80 -20.40 10.81
CA PHE A 115 -2.03 -19.37 10.16
C PHE A 115 -2.31 -19.40 8.67
N GLU A 116 -2.40 -18.22 8.06
CA GLU A 116 -2.62 -18.06 6.62
C GLU A 116 -1.55 -17.12 6.04
N ALA A 117 -1.00 -17.48 4.89
CA ALA A 117 -0.09 -16.63 4.15
C ALA A 117 -0.61 -16.42 2.73
N TYR A 118 -0.52 -15.17 2.27
CA TYR A 118 -0.99 -14.76 0.95
C TYR A 118 0.19 -14.22 0.14
N GLY A 119 0.43 -14.84 -1.02
CA GLY A 119 1.42 -14.36 -1.98
C GLY A 119 0.91 -13.09 -2.65
N VAL A 120 1.69 -12.02 -2.59
CA VAL A 120 1.34 -10.71 -3.14
C VAL A 120 2.47 -10.19 -4.03
N THR A 121 2.10 -9.47 -5.06
CA THR A 121 3.01 -8.71 -5.91
C THR A 121 2.58 -7.25 -5.94
N CYS A 122 3.45 -6.38 -6.47
CA CYS A 122 3.06 -4.99 -6.69
C CYS A 122 2.12 -4.88 -7.88
N GLY A 123 1.16 -3.96 -7.79
CA GLY A 123 0.25 -3.61 -8.87
C GLY A 123 0.34 -2.12 -9.18
N ILE A 124 -0.19 -1.71 -10.33
CA ILE A 124 -0.32 -0.31 -10.71
C ILE A 124 -1.73 0.13 -10.35
N THR A 125 -1.84 1.13 -9.47
CA THR A 125 -3.12 1.71 -9.07
C THR A 125 -3.46 2.92 -9.94
N PHE A 126 -2.48 3.79 -10.17
CA PHE A 126 -2.54 4.93 -11.09
C PHE A 126 -1.12 5.43 -11.40
N THR A 127 -1.01 6.31 -12.37
CA THR A 127 0.27 6.85 -12.82
C THR A 127 0.60 8.20 -12.16
N PHE A 128 1.89 8.51 -12.01
CA PHE A 128 2.35 9.85 -11.62
C PHE A 128 2.77 10.69 -12.83
N GLY A 129 3.17 10.04 -13.91
CA GLY A 129 3.41 10.67 -15.20
C GLY A 129 2.10 11.00 -15.91
N GLY A 130 2.19 11.86 -16.94
CA GLY A 130 1.04 12.24 -17.74
C GLY A 130 1.25 13.60 -18.41
N LEU A 131 0.16 14.21 -18.86
CA LEU A 131 0.18 15.51 -19.51
C LEU A 131 0.55 16.62 -18.52
N GLN A 132 1.46 17.48 -18.89
CA GLN A 132 1.74 18.70 -18.15
C GLN A 132 0.62 19.70 -18.40
N VAL A 133 0.11 20.31 -17.33
CA VAL A 133 -0.91 21.35 -17.42
C VAL A 133 -0.52 22.58 -16.59
N ASP A 134 -1.03 23.75 -16.98
CA ASP A 134 -0.93 24.97 -16.18
C ASP A 134 -2.08 25.07 -15.15
N ALA A 135 -2.10 26.13 -14.36
CA ALA A 135 -3.13 26.39 -13.35
C ALA A 135 -4.55 26.60 -13.95
N ARG A 136 -4.65 26.77 -15.26
CA ARG A 136 -5.92 26.85 -16.01
C ARG A 136 -6.33 25.52 -16.61
N ALA A 137 -5.60 24.44 -16.32
CA ALA A 137 -5.75 23.09 -16.87
C ALA A 137 -5.50 23.01 -18.39
N ARG A 138 -4.80 23.96 -18.99
CA ARG A 138 -4.39 23.90 -20.39
C ARG A 138 -3.19 22.97 -20.52
N VAL A 139 -3.22 22.09 -21.50
CA VAL A 139 -2.10 21.19 -21.78
C VAL A 139 -0.92 22.01 -22.32
N ILE A 140 0.26 21.74 -21.81
CA ILE A 140 1.51 22.39 -22.19
C ILE A 140 2.25 21.49 -23.18
N SER A 141 2.67 22.06 -24.31
CA SER A 141 3.50 21.36 -25.27
C SER A 141 4.98 21.30 -24.83
N GLU A 142 5.81 20.57 -25.56
CA GLU A 142 7.22 20.39 -25.22
C GLU A 142 8.04 21.70 -25.26
N ASP A 143 7.58 22.72 -26.02
CA ASP A 143 8.20 24.04 -26.06
C ASP A 143 7.80 24.95 -24.89
N GLY A 144 6.95 24.46 -23.98
CA GLY A 144 6.46 25.20 -22.81
C GLY A 144 5.23 26.07 -23.08
N SER A 145 4.67 26.05 -24.29
CA SER A 145 3.49 26.83 -24.66
C SER A 145 2.20 26.04 -24.43
N PRO A 146 1.10 26.70 -23.99
CA PRO A 146 -0.19 26.04 -23.95
C PRO A 146 -0.68 25.68 -25.36
N ILE A 147 -1.18 24.45 -25.50
CA ILE A 147 -1.83 24.00 -26.73
C ILE A 147 -3.23 24.64 -26.80
N PRO A 148 -3.53 25.46 -27.82
CA PRO A 148 -4.82 26.13 -27.88
C PRO A 148 -6.00 25.19 -27.94
N GLY A 149 -6.99 25.42 -27.07
CA GLY A 149 -8.22 24.62 -27.00
C GLY A 149 -8.07 23.24 -26.36
N LEU A 150 -6.87 22.84 -25.91
CA LEU A 150 -6.64 21.55 -25.29
C LEU A 150 -6.52 21.67 -23.75
N TYR A 151 -7.37 20.96 -23.04
CA TYR A 151 -7.40 20.92 -21.58
C TYR A 151 -7.33 19.48 -21.09
N ALA A 152 -6.79 19.28 -19.90
CA ALA A 152 -6.74 17.95 -19.29
C ALA A 152 -7.05 18.00 -17.78
N ALA A 153 -7.68 16.94 -17.29
CA ALA A 153 -7.99 16.74 -15.88
C ALA A 153 -8.04 15.25 -15.54
N GLY A 154 -7.94 14.92 -14.27
CA GLY A 154 -7.97 13.54 -13.79
C GLY A 154 -6.61 12.88 -13.82
N GLU A 155 -6.60 11.56 -13.88
CA GLU A 155 -5.38 10.75 -13.76
C GLU A 155 -4.36 11.01 -14.87
N LEU A 156 -4.82 11.38 -16.07
CA LEU A 156 -3.90 11.68 -17.18
C LEU A 156 -3.05 12.95 -16.96
N VAL A 157 -3.34 13.76 -15.94
CA VAL A 157 -2.51 14.92 -15.56
C VAL A 157 -1.35 14.44 -14.70
N GLY A 158 -0.13 14.63 -15.19
CA GLY A 158 1.10 14.25 -14.53
C GLY A 158 1.78 15.40 -13.77
N GLY A 159 2.86 15.05 -13.06
CA GLY A 159 3.75 16.02 -12.42
C GLY A 159 3.27 16.58 -11.07
N LEU A 160 2.14 16.12 -10.54
CA LEU A 160 1.64 16.53 -9.22
C LEU A 160 2.26 15.73 -8.09
N PHE A 161 2.59 14.47 -8.32
CA PHE A 161 3.12 13.55 -7.34
C PHE A 161 4.32 12.81 -7.91
N TYR A 162 5.19 12.36 -7.00
CA TYR A 162 6.34 11.53 -7.32
C TYR A 162 6.68 10.64 -6.12
N HIS A 163 6.95 9.36 -6.31
CA HIS A 163 7.19 8.32 -5.31
C HIS A 163 5.99 7.98 -4.42
N ASN A 164 5.23 8.95 -3.97
CA ASN A 164 4.10 8.74 -3.07
C ASN A 164 3.09 9.90 -3.17
N TYR A 165 1.91 9.72 -2.61
CA TYR A 165 0.84 10.72 -2.60
C TYR A 165 -0.05 10.57 -1.36
N PRO A 166 -0.64 11.67 -0.84
CA PRO A 166 -1.64 11.61 0.23
C PRO A 166 -2.94 10.97 -0.26
N GLY A 167 -3.58 10.17 0.59
CA GLY A 167 -4.89 9.56 0.27
C GLY A 167 -5.94 10.61 -0.11
N GLY A 168 -6.72 10.31 -1.16
CA GLY A 168 -7.78 11.20 -1.68
C GLY A 168 -7.32 12.26 -2.67
N THR A 169 -6.02 12.45 -2.85
CA THR A 169 -5.50 13.54 -3.71
C THR A 169 -5.76 13.30 -5.20
N GLY A 170 -5.86 12.05 -5.65
CA GLY A 170 -6.23 11.75 -7.04
C GLY A 170 -7.62 12.27 -7.39
N LEU A 171 -8.63 12.00 -6.55
CA LEU A 171 -9.98 12.52 -6.73
C LEU A 171 -10.04 14.05 -6.62
N THR A 172 -9.30 14.62 -5.66
CA THR A 172 -9.23 16.07 -5.47
C THR A 172 -8.60 16.76 -6.68
N SER A 173 -7.49 16.22 -7.20
CA SER A 173 -6.85 16.72 -8.43
C SER A 173 -7.82 16.70 -9.62
N GLY A 174 -8.53 15.57 -9.83
CA GLY A 174 -9.54 15.46 -10.86
C GLY A 174 -10.65 16.52 -10.76
N ALA A 175 -11.13 16.78 -9.54
CA ALA A 175 -12.17 17.78 -9.29
C ALA A 175 -11.64 19.21 -9.54
N VAL A 176 -10.44 19.54 -9.06
CA VAL A 176 -9.85 20.88 -9.20
C VAL A 176 -9.55 21.21 -10.67
N PHE A 177 -8.80 20.32 -11.35
CA PHE A 177 -8.45 20.54 -12.75
C PHE A 177 -9.65 20.40 -13.68
N GLY A 178 -10.61 19.51 -13.39
CA GLY A 178 -11.86 19.41 -14.14
C GLY A 178 -12.69 20.70 -14.07
N ARG A 179 -12.79 21.31 -12.88
CA ARG A 179 -13.44 22.60 -12.72
C ARG A 179 -12.70 23.73 -13.46
N ALA A 180 -11.37 23.75 -13.41
CA ALA A 180 -10.56 24.75 -14.12
C ALA A 180 -10.71 24.59 -15.63
N ALA A 181 -10.60 23.35 -16.15
CA ALA A 181 -10.80 23.05 -17.56
C ALA A 181 -12.17 23.48 -18.06
N GLY A 182 -13.25 23.11 -17.34
CA GLY A 182 -14.62 23.48 -17.72
C GLY A 182 -14.85 24.98 -17.77
N ARG A 183 -14.32 25.73 -16.81
CA ARG A 183 -14.42 27.20 -16.80
C ARG A 183 -13.68 27.84 -17.95
N ASN A 184 -12.43 27.45 -18.17
CA ASN A 184 -11.56 28.10 -19.13
C ASN A 184 -11.95 27.75 -20.58
N SER A 185 -12.38 26.50 -20.83
CA SER A 185 -12.89 26.10 -22.14
C SER A 185 -14.17 26.85 -22.54
N ALA A 186 -15.08 27.07 -21.59
CA ALA A 186 -16.32 27.84 -21.84
C ALA A 186 -16.06 29.34 -22.07
N SER A 187 -14.96 29.87 -21.50
CA SER A 187 -14.61 31.30 -21.64
C SER A 187 -13.75 31.59 -22.86
N GLY A 188 -13.33 30.58 -23.63
CA GLY A 188 -12.47 30.74 -24.81
C GLY A 188 -11.07 31.29 -24.50
N ILE A 189 -10.59 31.12 -23.26
CA ILE A 189 -9.31 31.66 -22.76
C ILE A 189 -8.25 30.58 -22.74
#